data_8f01e424b6490ff16a79b0e3f77fcfc3
#
_entry.id   8f01e424b6490ff16a79b0e3f77fcfc3
#
_cell.length_a   1.000
_cell.length_b   1.000
_cell.length_c   1.000
_cell.angle_alpha   90.00
_cell.angle_beta   90.00
_cell.angle_gamma   90.00
#
_symmetry.space_group_name_H-M   'P 1'
#
loop_
_entity.id
_entity.type
_entity.pdbx_description
1 polymer ?
#
loop_
_entity_poly.entity_id
_entity_poly.type
_entity_poly.pdbx_seq_one_letter_code
_entity_poly.pdbx_strand_id
1 'polypeptide(L)'
;MTKGFRKGDVSAIPDRSTAIELLEGRHPPRTMDSFERLLWWLFAGSAGARTRALVLYAIKDQPRNAQQLSLALGLDYTTVRHHLRVLEANRLIVSEGEKYGRVYFVSEGMEAHWSILESLLRKMSGKGSGSDKGSAKRAV
;
A
#
# COMPACT_ATOMS: atom_id res chain seq x y z
N MET A 1 3.45 -7.19 26.00
CA MET A 1 3.22 -7.13 25.74
C MET A 1 3.05 -6.95 25.58
N THR A 2 3.10 -6.97 25.23
CA THR A 2 2.87 -6.86 24.78
C THR A 2 2.79 -6.48 24.58
N LYS A 3 2.96 -6.26 24.34
CA LYS A 3 2.77 -5.93 23.84
C LYS A 3 3.09 -5.59 23.37
N GLY A 4 3.40 -5.31 23.06
CA GLY A 4 3.50 -5.02 22.32
C GLY A 4 3.69 -4.82 21.79
N PHE A 5 3.82 -4.75 21.44
CA PHE A 5 3.57 -4.66 20.76
C PHE A 5 3.61 -4.13 20.61
N ARG A 6 3.74 -3.82 20.59
CA ARG A 6 3.41 -3.28 20.36
C ARG A 6 3.63 -2.65 20.09
N LYS A 7 4.01 -2.22 19.72
CA LYS A 7 3.99 -1.56 19.29
C LYS A 7 3.95 -1.27 18.50
N GLY A 8 4.21 -1.15 18.05
CA GLY A 8 3.99 -0.89 17.12
C GLY A 8 3.85 -1.02 16.52
N ASP A 9 3.93 -1.27 16.16
CA ASP A 9 3.70 -1.55 15.49
C ASP A 9 3.16 -2.05 14.96
N VAL A 10 3.39 -1.98 14.80
CA VAL A 10 2.81 -2.49 14.03
C VAL A 10 1.90 -3.21 14.31
N SER A 11 2.16 -3.74 14.59
CA SER A 11 1.56 -4.64 14.85
C SER A 11 0.27 -4.57 15.25
N ALA A 12 0.09 -4.17 15.99
CA ALA A 12 -1.20 -3.95 16.43
C ALA A 12 -2.08 -3.49 15.35
N ILE A 13 -1.45 -3.01 14.37
CA ILE A 13 -2.18 -2.55 13.22
C ILE A 13 -3.15 -3.57 12.70
N PRO A 14 -2.72 -4.78 12.46
CA PRO A 14 -3.63 -5.78 11.94
C PRO A 14 -4.83 -6.02 12.84
N ASP A 15 -4.62 -5.90 14.10
CA ASP A 15 -5.72 -6.14 15.02
C ASP A 15 -6.85 -5.17 14.86
N ARG A 16 -6.49 -3.92 14.73
CA ARG A 16 -7.51 -2.91 14.59
C ARG A 16 -8.19 -3.02 13.27
N SER A 17 -7.42 -3.30 12.25
CA SER A 17 -8.02 -3.39 10.95
C SER A 17 -8.99 -4.55 10.91
N THR A 18 -8.66 -5.61 11.59
CA THR A 18 -9.52 -6.77 11.59
C THR A 18 -10.87 -6.40 12.18
N ALA A 19 -10.86 -5.67 13.25
CA ALA A 19 -12.10 -5.27 13.86
C ALA A 19 -12.94 -4.43 12.94
N ILE A 20 -12.30 -3.50 12.26
CA ILE A 20 -13.02 -2.64 11.35
C ILE A 20 -13.57 -3.44 10.18
N GLU A 21 -12.75 -4.34 9.67
CA GLU A 21 -13.17 -5.11 8.53
C GLU A 21 -14.32 -6.02 8.83
N LEU A 22 -14.34 -6.56 10.01
CA LEU A 22 -15.43 -7.42 10.38
C LEU A 22 -16.73 -6.65 10.37
N LEU A 23 -16.67 -5.42 10.83
CA LEU A 23 -17.85 -4.60 10.87
C LEU A 23 -18.34 -4.27 9.48
N GLU A 24 -17.42 -4.16 8.54
CA GLU A 24 -17.78 -3.82 7.18
C GLU A 24 -17.84 -5.01 6.26
N GLY A 25 -17.59 -6.18 6.79
CA GLY A 25 -17.61 -7.36 5.94
C GLY A 25 -16.42 -7.44 5.01
N ARG A 26 -15.38 -6.71 5.30
CA ARG A 26 -14.19 -6.72 4.46
C ARG A 26 -12.99 -7.17 5.27
N HIS A 27 -12.54 -8.34 5.03
CA HIS A 27 -11.35 -8.83 5.70
C HIS A 27 -10.64 -9.81 4.76
N PRO A 28 -9.35 -10.04 4.99
CA PRO A 28 -8.61 -10.90 4.08
C PRO A 28 -9.05 -12.35 4.21
N PRO A 29 -8.96 -13.10 3.12
CA PRO A 29 -9.27 -14.51 3.15
C PRO A 29 -8.35 -15.23 4.12
N ARG A 30 -8.85 -16.31 4.69
CA ARG A 30 -8.05 -17.08 5.62
C ARG A 30 -6.84 -17.70 4.97
N THR A 31 -6.91 -17.92 3.68
CA THR A 31 -5.81 -18.55 2.98
C THR A 31 -4.63 -17.65 2.71
N MET A 32 -4.76 -16.37 2.99
CA MET A 32 -3.65 -15.45 2.77
C MET A 32 -2.55 -15.69 3.78
N ASP A 33 -1.30 -15.69 3.32
CA ASP A 33 -0.19 -15.76 4.24
C ASP A 33 0.04 -14.37 4.84
N SER A 34 1.01 -14.26 5.73
CA SER A 34 1.17 -13.01 6.46
C SER A 34 1.58 -11.85 5.58
N PHE A 35 2.37 -12.09 4.53
CA PHE A 35 2.76 -11.00 3.65
C PHE A 35 1.57 -10.51 2.84
N GLU A 36 0.77 -11.44 2.36
CA GLU A 36 -0.43 -11.06 1.62
C GLU A 36 -1.40 -10.29 2.50
N ARG A 37 -1.51 -10.68 3.76
CA ARG A 37 -2.37 -9.96 4.69
C ARG A 37 -1.88 -8.54 4.88
N LEU A 38 -0.57 -8.37 4.96
CA LEU A 38 0.02 -7.05 5.12
C LEU A 38 -0.32 -6.20 3.89
N LEU A 39 -0.16 -6.76 2.70
CA LEU A 39 -0.48 -6.02 1.49
C LEU A 39 -1.96 -5.68 1.43
N TRP A 40 -2.80 -6.64 1.82
CA TRP A 40 -4.23 -6.37 1.84
C TRP A 40 -4.55 -5.20 2.75
N TRP A 41 -3.97 -5.21 3.93
CA TRP A 41 -4.23 -4.13 4.89
C TRP A 41 -3.73 -2.79 4.36
N LEU A 42 -2.52 -2.76 3.85
CA LEU A 42 -1.92 -1.50 3.42
C LEU A 42 -2.59 -0.92 2.18
N PHE A 43 -3.03 -1.76 1.27
CA PHE A 43 -3.52 -1.27 -0.02
C PHE A 43 -4.99 -1.49 -0.27
N ALA A 44 -5.68 -2.10 0.65
CA ALA A 44 -7.08 -2.38 0.46
C ALA A 44 -7.93 -2.07 1.68
N GLY A 45 -7.41 -2.31 2.84
CA GLY A 45 -8.22 -2.29 4.04
C GLY A 45 -8.05 -1.10 4.98
N SER A 46 -7.21 -0.13 4.64
CA SER A 46 -6.98 0.96 5.57
C SER A 46 -7.23 2.30 4.92
N ALA A 47 -7.34 3.32 5.75
CA ALA A 47 -7.49 4.67 5.24
C ALA A 47 -6.25 5.04 4.45
N GLY A 48 -6.45 5.70 3.34
CA GLY A 48 -5.32 6.11 2.51
C GLY A 48 -4.76 5.00 1.64
N ALA A 49 -5.38 3.83 1.64
CA ALA A 49 -4.86 2.70 0.88
C ALA A 49 -4.66 3.02 -0.59
N ARG A 50 -5.64 3.66 -1.19
CA ARG A 50 -5.56 3.98 -2.61
C ARG A 50 -4.40 4.92 -2.91
N THR A 51 -4.25 5.97 -2.12
CA THR A 51 -3.17 6.92 -2.31
C THR A 51 -1.83 6.26 -2.07
N ARG A 52 -1.77 5.37 -1.09
CA ARG A 52 -0.55 4.65 -0.79
C ARG A 52 -0.14 3.78 -1.98
N ALA A 53 -1.11 3.16 -2.65
CA ALA A 53 -0.82 2.37 -3.83
C ALA A 53 -0.24 3.24 -4.93
N LEU A 54 -0.80 4.44 -5.11
CA LEU A 54 -0.28 5.36 -6.12
C LEU A 54 1.16 5.72 -5.84
N VAL A 55 1.48 5.97 -4.58
CA VAL A 55 2.85 6.30 -4.22
C VAL A 55 3.79 5.14 -4.54
N LEU A 56 3.38 3.93 -4.16
CA LEU A 56 4.22 2.78 -4.41
C LEU A 56 4.42 2.53 -5.90
N TYR A 57 3.36 2.66 -6.68
CA TYR A 57 3.47 2.47 -8.12
C TYR A 57 4.38 3.52 -8.77
N ALA A 58 4.33 4.75 -8.28
CA ALA A 58 5.20 5.79 -8.82
C ALA A 58 6.67 5.47 -8.53
N ILE A 59 6.94 4.89 -7.37
CA ILE A 59 8.30 4.49 -7.04
C ILE A 59 8.74 3.30 -7.88
N LYS A 60 7.82 2.38 -8.12
CA LYS A 60 8.11 1.22 -8.96
C LYS A 60 8.45 1.65 -10.38
N ASP A 61 7.74 2.63 -10.88
CA ASP A 61 8.00 3.15 -12.21
C ASP A 61 9.42 3.70 -12.30
N GLN A 62 9.82 4.45 -11.26
CA GLN A 62 11.14 5.06 -11.26
C GLN A 62 11.42 5.55 -9.85
N PRO A 63 12.62 5.32 -9.33
CA PRO A 63 12.96 5.82 -7.99
C PRO A 63 12.81 7.33 -7.93
N ARG A 64 12.27 7.82 -6.83
CA ARG A 64 11.97 9.24 -6.69
C ARG A 64 12.14 9.67 -5.25
N ASN A 65 12.35 10.97 -5.04
CA ASN A 65 12.35 11.49 -3.69
C ASN A 65 10.95 12.02 -3.38
N ALA A 66 10.72 12.45 -2.16
CA ALA A 66 9.39 12.87 -1.72
C ALA A 66 8.86 14.06 -2.52
N GLN A 67 9.73 14.98 -2.84
CA GLN A 67 9.32 16.15 -3.60
C GLN A 67 8.86 15.74 -5.00
N GLN A 68 9.61 14.87 -5.64
CA GLN A 68 9.27 14.41 -6.97
C GLN A 68 7.94 13.66 -6.95
N LEU A 69 7.70 12.86 -5.90
CA LEU A 69 6.44 12.15 -5.79
C LEU A 69 5.28 13.12 -5.60
N SER A 70 5.50 14.14 -4.78
CA SER A 70 4.48 15.13 -4.55
C SER A 70 4.08 15.80 -5.87
N LEU A 71 5.07 16.19 -6.65
CA LEU A 71 4.81 16.85 -7.92
C LEU A 71 4.19 15.89 -8.93
N ALA A 72 4.73 14.70 -9.04
CA ALA A 72 4.24 13.74 -10.03
C ALA A 72 2.81 13.32 -9.77
N LEU A 73 2.44 13.19 -8.52
CA LEU A 73 1.12 12.68 -8.17
C LEU A 73 0.12 13.76 -7.81
N GLY A 74 0.59 15.00 -7.72
CA GLY A 74 -0.30 16.09 -7.33
C GLY A 74 -0.77 15.94 -5.90
N LEU A 75 0.09 15.41 -5.03
CA LEU A 75 -0.24 15.20 -3.65
C LEU A 75 0.53 16.14 -2.76
N ASP A 76 -0.06 16.43 -1.62
CA ASP A 76 0.60 17.23 -0.63
C ASP A 76 1.86 16.54 -0.13
N TYR A 77 2.92 17.31 0.07
CA TYR A 77 4.20 16.77 0.49
C TYR A 77 4.08 15.99 1.81
N THR A 78 3.31 16.52 2.75
CA THR A 78 3.12 15.87 4.03
C THR A 78 2.42 14.53 3.87
N THR A 79 1.45 14.47 2.98
CA THR A 79 0.74 13.25 2.69
C THR A 79 1.70 12.21 2.10
N VAL A 80 2.52 12.64 1.15
CA VAL A 80 3.50 11.73 0.57
C VAL A 80 4.45 11.22 1.64
N ARG A 81 4.94 12.11 2.50
CA ARG A 81 5.86 11.71 3.56
C ARG A 81 5.22 10.68 4.48
N HIS A 82 3.95 10.86 4.77
CA HIS A 82 3.24 9.91 5.61
C HIS A 82 3.24 8.52 4.99
N HIS A 83 2.90 8.44 3.71
CA HIS A 83 2.84 7.14 3.05
C HIS A 83 4.23 6.52 2.90
N LEU A 84 5.24 7.34 2.65
CA LEU A 84 6.59 6.82 2.57
C LEU A 84 7.03 6.21 3.89
N ARG A 85 6.67 6.85 4.99
CA ARG A 85 7.00 6.31 6.30
C ARG A 85 6.34 4.96 6.54
N VAL A 86 5.07 4.86 6.18
CA VAL A 86 4.35 3.60 6.36
C VAL A 86 4.97 2.50 5.50
N LEU A 87 5.26 2.82 4.25
CA LEU A 87 5.81 1.82 3.34
C LEU A 87 7.20 1.38 3.78
N GLU A 88 8.02 2.32 4.21
CA GLU A 88 9.37 1.99 4.63
C GLU A 88 9.37 1.20 5.94
N ALA A 89 8.49 1.56 6.85
CA ALA A 89 8.39 0.86 8.12
C ALA A 89 7.99 -0.60 7.92
N ASN A 90 7.25 -0.87 6.86
CA ASN A 90 6.83 -2.23 6.54
C ASN A 90 7.75 -2.90 5.53
N ARG A 91 8.87 -2.26 5.24
CA ARG A 91 9.91 -2.84 4.39
C ARG A 91 9.51 -3.09 2.95
N LEU A 92 8.55 -2.33 2.48
CA LEU A 92 8.16 -2.44 1.08
C LEU A 92 9.01 -1.55 0.20
N ILE A 93 9.59 -0.50 0.78
CA ILE A 93 10.52 0.36 0.07
C ILE A 93 11.73 0.58 0.95
N VAL A 94 12.81 0.99 0.31
CA VAL A 94 14.05 1.35 1.00
C VAL A 94 14.45 2.71 0.48
N SER A 95 15.36 3.37 1.17
CA SER A 95 15.76 4.70 0.75
C SER A 95 17.27 4.86 0.82
N GLU A 96 17.77 5.79 0.02
CA GLU A 96 19.19 6.13 0.01
C GLU A 96 19.31 7.64 -0.04
N GLY A 97 20.37 8.14 0.56
CA GLY A 97 20.62 9.56 0.57
C GLY A 97 20.20 10.17 1.88
N GLU A 98 20.30 11.49 1.93
CA GLU A 98 20.03 12.19 3.18
C GLU A 98 18.92 13.19 3.06
N LYS A 99 18.19 13.31 4.14
CA LYS A 99 17.18 14.34 4.26
C LYS A 99 16.32 14.49 3.03
N TYR A 100 16.26 15.70 2.52
CA TYR A 100 15.33 16.01 1.45
C TYR A 100 15.69 15.37 0.12
N GLY A 101 16.95 14.98 -0.03
CA GLY A 101 17.36 14.35 -1.27
C GLY A 101 17.22 12.84 -1.23
N ARG A 102 16.68 12.30 -0.18
CA ARG A 102 16.54 10.85 -0.04
C ARG A 102 15.66 10.28 -1.13
N VAL A 103 16.18 9.29 -1.84
CA VAL A 103 15.46 8.67 -2.94
C VAL A 103 14.93 7.32 -2.49
N TYR A 104 13.72 6.99 -2.90
CA TYR A 104 13.05 5.76 -2.47
C TYR A 104 13.01 4.74 -3.60
N PHE A 105 13.17 3.47 -3.24
CA PHE A 105 13.20 2.35 -4.17
C PHE A 105 12.30 1.25 -3.64
N VAL A 106 11.73 0.47 -4.54
CA VAL A 106 10.97 -0.71 -4.10
C VAL A 106 11.98 -1.71 -3.56
N SER A 107 11.68 -2.33 -2.43
CA SER A 107 12.60 -3.29 -1.83
C SER A 107 12.64 -4.58 -2.64
N GLU A 108 13.68 -5.37 -2.43
CA GLU A 108 13.79 -6.64 -3.12
C GLU A 108 12.64 -7.57 -2.77
N GLY A 109 12.25 -7.55 -1.50
CA GLY A 109 11.15 -8.39 -1.06
C GLY A 109 9.85 -8.03 -1.75
N MET A 110 9.61 -6.73 -1.91
CA MET A 110 8.39 -6.29 -2.58
C MET A 110 8.46 -6.60 -4.06
N GLU A 111 9.63 -6.45 -4.68
CA GLU A 111 9.78 -6.78 -6.09
C GLU A 111 9.44 -8.25 -6.33
N ALA A 112 9.91 -9.11 -5.44
CA ALA A 112 9.67 -10.53 -5.58
C ALA A 112 8.19 -10.90 -5.47
N HIS A 113 7.43 -10.05 -4.80
CA HIS A 113 6.00 -10.34 -4.57
C HIS A 113 5.09 -9.34 -5.29
N TRP A 114 5.62 -8.64 -6.26
CA TRP A 114 4.84 -7.60 -6.93
C TRP A 114 3.56 -8.14 -7.55
N SER A 115 3.63 -9.35 -8.11
CA SER A 115 2.45 -9.93 -8.75
C SER A 115 1.30 -10.15 -7.77
N ILE A 116 1.64 -10.37 -6.50
CA ILE A 116 0.61 -10.53 -5.50
C ILE A 116 -0.15 -9.23 -5.31
N LEU A 117 0.58 -8.13 -5.26
CA LEU A 117 -0.05 -6.84 -5.12
C LEU A 117 -0.93 -6.54 -6.34
N GLU A 118 -0.41 -6.79 -7.53
CA GLU A 118 -1.18 -6.53 -8.73
C GLU A 118 -2.47 -7.35 -8.75
N SER A 119 -2.37 -8.58 -8.33
CA SER A 119 -3.52 -9.46 -8.29
C SER A 119 -4.56 -8.93 -7.29
N LEU A 120 -4.08 -8.49 -6.14
CA LEU A 120 -4.96 -7.95 -5.12
C LEU A 120 -5.70 -6.71 -5.63
N LEU A 121 -4.97 -5.80 -6.24
CA LEU A 121 -5.59 -4.57 -6.72
C LEU A 121 -6.54 -4.83 -7.89
N ARG A 122 -6.22 -5.80 -8.70
CA ARG A 122 -7.06 -6.16 -9.82
C ARG A 122 -8.40 -6.71 -9.32
N LYS A 123 -8.35 -7.54 -8.30
CA LYS A 123 -9.58 -8.09 -7.74
C LYS A 123 -10.46 -7.01 -7.18
N MET A 124 -9.86 -6.04 -6.54
CA MET A 124 -10.63 -4.95 -5.99
C MET A 124 -11.26 -4.10 -7.08
N SER A 125 -10.51 -3.82 -8.11
CA SER A 125 -11.02 -3.06 -9.22
C SER A 125 -12.15 -3.78 -9.91
N GLY A 126 -11.93 -5.02 -10.17
CA GLY A 126 -12.91 -5.82 -10.86
C GLY A 126 -14.18 -5.90 -10.08
N LYS A 127 -14.06 -6.00 -8.78
CA LYS A 127 -15.21 -6.02 -7.96
C LYS A 127 -15.96 -4.73 -8.00
N GLY A 128 -15.21 -3.64 -7.91
CA GLY A 128 -15.85 -2.35 -7.92
C GLY A 128 -16.45 -2.02 -9.22
N SER A 129 -15.85 -2.46 -10.31
CA SER A 129 -16.40 -2.05 -11.56
C SER A 129 -17.08 -3.16 -12.22
N GLY A 130 -17.22 -4.19 -11.53
CA GLY A 130 -17.82 -5.29 -12.15
C GLY A 130 -18.71 -4.91 -13.15
N SER A 131 -19.14 -3.90 -12.99
CA SER A 131 -19.91 -3.43 -13.95
C SER A 131 -19.20 -2.85 -14.96
N ASP A 132 -18.43 -2.44 -14.92
CA ASP A 132 -17.89 -1.76 -15.86
C ASP A 132 -17.22 -2.34 -16.64
N LYS A 133 -17.05 -3.06 -16.78
CA LYS A 133 -16.44 -3.57 -17.57
C LYS A 133 -16.66 -3.27 -18.66
N GLY A 134 -17.18 -2.77 -18.61
CA GLY A 134 -17.41 -2.52 -19.58
C GLY A 134 -16.98 -1.66 -19.92
N SER A 135 -16.94 -1.23 -19.63
CA SER A 135 -16.71 -0.62 -20.08
C SER A 135 -15.95 -0.48 -20.49
N ALA A 136 -15.61 -0.57 -20.44
CA ALA A 136 -15.05 -0.56 -20.85
C ALA A 136 -14.69 -0.56 -21.54
N LYS A 137 -14.72 -0.63 -21.79
CA LYS A 137 -14.52 -0.72 -22.47
C LYS A 137 -14.50 -0.21 -22.97
N ARG A 138 -14.76 0.38 -22.99
CA ARG A 138 -14.86 0.93 -23.35
C ARG A 138 -14.43 1.34 -23.69
N ALA A 139 -14.32 1.38 -23.72
CA ALA A 139 -13.99 1.58 -23.93
C ALA A 139 -13.67 1.71 -24.19
N VAL A 140 -13.73 1.66 -24.49
CA VAL A 140 -13.57 1.56 -24.69
C VAL A 140 -13.60 1.67 -24.74
#